data_3697d9e58f44dc3ad7b4953724ca0b68
#
_entry.id   3697d9e58f44dc3ad7b4953724ca0b68
#
_cell.length_a   1.000
_cell.length_b   1.000
_cell.length_c   1.000
_cell.angle_alpha   90.00
_cell.angle_beta   90.00
_cell.angle_gamma   90.00
#
_symmetry.space_group_name_H-M   'P 1'
#
loop_
_entity.id
_entity.type
_entity.pdbx_description
1 polymer ?
#
loop_
_entity_poly.entity_id
_entity_poly.type
_entity_poly.pdbx_seq_one_letter_code
_entity_poly.pdbx_strand_id
1 'polypeptide(L)'
;PLSSIISFFQNHKLFNFTNRPQWKTVKGGSKNYIKKLIQASHFDIKKSFKIDKIIRDQGVEILSQNKKYQFDLLVLACPPHHFLPLLGDKKEKEASILNAFNFQKNLAQLHQNSSLMPPHKAAWSSWNFHTNTNNKCTLSYWMNLLQPLDTKDEFFVSLNQNQTSNLYQTVYEHPIFSLNTLNSQKEIGKIQGLNDTFYVGSYLGYGFHEDGIQSALKVCKKLNINLGLFNEADTSRIQWN
;
A
#
# COMPACT_ATOMS: atom_id res chain seq x y z
N PRO A 1 2.97 -15.23 -8.40
CA PRO A 1 2.19 -16.42 -8.76
C PRO A 1 1.13 -16.10 -9.79
N LEU A 2 0.84 -17.04 -10.73
CA LEU A 2 -0.15 -16.85 -11.79
C LEU A 2 -1.55 -16.56 -11.22
N SER A 3 -1.91 -17.21 -10.12
CA SER A 3 -3.17 -16.97 -9.42
C SER A 3 -3.38 -15.52 -9.01
N SER A 4 -2.34 -14.83 -8.53
CA SER A 4 -2.42 -13.42 -8.17
C SER A 4 -2.68 -12.53 -9.38
N ILE A 5 -2.06 -12.83 -10.53
CA ILE A 5 -2.28 -12.09 -11.79
C ILE A 5 -3.72 -12.28 -12.26
N ILE A 6 -4.21 -13.51 -12.23
CA ILE A 6 -5.59 -13.83 -12.64
C ILE A 6 -6.59 -13.09 -11.73
N SER A 7 -6.42 -13.18 -10.42
CA SER A 7 -7.29 -12.49 -9.46
C SER A 7 -7.22 -10.98 -9.61
N PHE A 8 -6.03 -10.42 -9.84
CA PHE A 8 -5.88 -9.00 -10.14
C PHE A 8 -6.66 -8.59 -11.38
N PHE A 9 -6.54 -9.34 -12.48
CA PHE A 9 -7.26 -9.05 -13.73
C PHE A 9 -8.78 -9.16 -13.55
N GLN A 10 -9.26 -10.17 -12.80
CA GLN A 10 -10.67 -10.34 -12.48
C GLN A 10 -11.20 -9.16 -11.65
N ASN A 11 -10.53 -8.79 -10.57
CA ASN A 11 -10.92 -7.70 -9.68
C ASN A 11 -10.98 -6.33 -10.40
N HIS A 12 -10.11 -6.13 -11.39
CA HIS A 12 -10.07 -4.91 -12.18
C HIS A 12 -10.88 -5.00 -13.48
N LYS A 13 -11.62 -6.09 -13.69
CA LYS A 13 -12.42 -6.37 -14.90
C LYS A 13 -11.61 -6.24 -16.21
N LEU A 14 -10.30 -6.57 -16.15
CA LEU A 14 -9.42 -6.46 -17.30
C LEU A 14 -9.68 -7.55 -18.34
N PHE A 15 -10.33 -8.66 -17.96
CA PHE A 15 -10.80 -9.70 -18.91
C PHE A 15 -12.09 -9.31 -19.63
N ASN A 16 -12.77 -8.25 -19.23
CA ASN A 16 -14.01 -7.84 -19.86
C ASN A 16 -13.74 -7.06 -21.16
N PHE A 17 -14.39 -7.43 -22.25
CA PHE A 17 -14.34 -6.69 -23.50
C PHE A 17 -15.28 -5.49 -23.50
N THR A 18 -16.40 -5.59 -22.77
CA THR A 18 -17.42 -4.54 -22.62
C THR A 18 -17.61 -4.20 -21.14
N ASN A 19 -18.28 -3.07 -20.87
CA ASN A 19 -18.61 -2.62 -19.50
C ASN A 19 -17.38 -2.52 -18.58
N ARG A 20 -16.25 -2.09 -19.11
CA ARG A 20 -15.05 -1.81 -18.30
C ARG A 20 -15.30 -0.62 -17.37
N PRO A 21 -14.84 -0.68 -16.12
CA PRO A 21 -14.96 0.44 -15.21
C PRO A 21 -14.16 1.64 -15.74
N GLN A 22 -14.76 2.83 -15.66
CA GLN A 22 -14.02 4.05 -15.93
C GLN A 22 -13.05 4.31 -14.78
N TRP A 23 -11.77 4.40 -15.08
CA TRP A 23 -10.74 4.77 -14.12
C TRP A 23 -10.90 6.23 -13.72
N LYS A 24 -10.72 6.50 -12.43
CA LYS A 24 -10.86 7.84 -11.86
C LYS A 24 -9.66 8.13 -10.98
N THR A 25 -9.30 9.41 -10.88
CA THR A 25 -8.30 9.90 -9.94
C THR A 25 -8.85 11.07 -9.13
N VAL A 26 -8.22 11.34 -7.99
CA VAL A 26 -8.62 12.47 -7.15
C VAL A 26 -8.05 13.76 -7.74
N LYS A 27 -8.91 14.71 -8.11
CA LYS A 27 -8.49 16.02 -8.61
C LYS A 27 -7.57 16.71 -7.60
N GLY A 28 -6.39 17.12 -8.05
CA GLY A 28 -5.37 17.73 -7.21
C GLY A 28 -4.57 16.76 -6.33
N GLY A 29 -4.73 15.45 -6.56
CA GLY A 29 -3.96 14.39 -5.89
C GLY A 29 -4.54 13.92 -4.56
N SER A 30 -4.01 12.82 -4.06
CA SER A 30 -4.47 12.15 -2.84
C SER A 30 -4.39 13.01 -1.58
N LYS A 31 -3.51 14.00 -1.53
CA LYS A 31 -3.42 14.97 -0.43
C LYS A 31 -4.76 15.66 -0.09
N ASN A 32 -5.62 15.81 -1.09
CA ASN A 32 -6.90 16.51 -0.90
C ASN A 32 -7.89 15.68 -0.07
N TYR A 33 -8.03 14.40 -0.33
CA TYR A 33 -8.91 13.56 0.49
C TYR A 33 -8.30 13.30 1.88
N ILE A 34 -6.99 13.12 1.97
CA ILE A 34 -6.29 12.97 3.26
C ILE A 34 -6.53 14.19 4.15
N LYS A 35 -6.37 15.41 3.58
CA LYS A 35 -6.66 16.65 4.32
C LYS A 35 -8.09 16.69 4.84
N LYS A 36 -9.06 16.30 4.02
CA LYS A 36 -10.47 16.26 4.42
C LYS A 36 -10.74 15.22 5.51
N LEU A 37 -10.13 14.03 5.40
CA LEU A 37 -10.24 12.99 6.43
C LEU A 37 -9.69 13.48 7.78
N ILE A 38 -8.51 14.11 7.78
CA ILE A 38 -7.90 14.67 8.98
C ILE A 38 -8.80 15.75 9.60
N GLN A 39 -9.38 16.64 8.78
CA GLN A 39 -10.26 17.69 9.25
C GLN A 39 -11.60 17.18 9.81
N ALA A 40 -12.10 16.07 9.27
CA ALA A 40 -13.35 15.45 9.70
C ALA A 40 -13.19 14.50 10.89
N SER A 41 -11.97 14.14 11.25
CA SER A 41 -11.66 13.20 12.33
C SER A 41 -11.36 13.94 13.64
N HIS A 42 -11.66 13.27 14.76
CA HIS A 42 -11.43 13.79 16.12
C HIS A 42 -10.28 13.09 16.83
N PHE A 43 -9.25 12.65 16.07
CA PHE A 43 -8.08 11.98 16.63
C PHE A 43 -6.84 12.89 16.59
N ASP A 44 -5.94 12.69 17.54
CA ASP A 44 -4.66 13.38 17.61
C ASP A 44 -3.66 12.80 16.59
N ILE A 45 -2.96 13.67 15.85
CA ILE A 45 -1.91 13.29 14.92
C ILE A 45 -0.56 13.80 15.42
N LYS A 46 0.35 12.86 15.66
CA LYS A 46 1.74 13.17 15.99
C LYS A 46 2.63 12.84 14.80
N LYS A 47 3.04 13.86 14.05
CA LYS A 47 4.00 13.71 12.93
C LYS A 47 5.42 13.66 13.47
N SER A 48 6.32 13.00 12.73
CA SER A 48 7.74 12.87 13.10
C SER A 48 7.95 12.30 14.52
N PHE A 49 7.02 11.46 14.96
CA PHE A 49 7.05 10.83 16.26
C PHE A 49 7.86 9.54 16.16
N LYS A 50 9.06 9.54 16.71
CA LYS A 50 9.94 8.37 16.70
C LYS A 50 9.49 7.37 17.76
N ILE A 51 9.17 6.16 17.34
CA ILE A 51 8.90 5.05 18.25
C ILE A 51 10.20 4.28 18.44
N ASP A 52 10.62 4.07 19.70
CA ASP A 52 11.82 3.35 20.02
C ASP A 52 11.53 1.87 20.35
N LYS A 53 10.37 1.58 20.99
CA LYS A 53 9.94 0.23 21.34
C LYS A 53 8.42 0.18 21.57
N ILE A 54 7.84 -0.98 21.33
CA ILE A 54 6.44 -1.32 21.63
C ILE A 54 6.43 -2.55 22.54
N ILE A 55 5.70 -2.51 23.64
CA ILE A 55 5.53 -3.60 24.60
C ILE A 55 4.03 -3.82 24.79
N ARG A 56 3.59 -5.09 24.74
CA ARG A 56 2.16 -5.46 24.72
C ARG A 56 1.89 -6.57 25.74
N ASP A 57 2.18 -6.30 27.01
CA ASP A 57 2.04 -7.29 28.08
C ASP A 57 0.68 -7.15 28.79
N GLN A 58 0.38 -5.96 29.33
CA GLN A 58 -0.91 -5.62 29.94
C GLN A 58 -1.44 -4.32 29.30
N GLY A 59 -2.01 -4.43 28.10
CA GLY A 59 -2.26 -3.30 27.22
C GLY A 59 -1.04 -2.94 26.39
N VAL A 60 -1.04 -1.78 25.75
CA VAL A 60 0.01 -1.35 24.80
C VAL A 60 0.82 -0.20 25.39
N GLU A 61 2.11 -0.39 25.59
CA GLU A 61 3.05 0.68 25.95
C GLU A 61 3.94 1.02 24.76
N ILE A 62 3.98 2.30 24.37
CA ILE A 62 4.89 2.84 23.35
C ILE A 62 5.97 3.67 24.03
N LEU A 63 7.22 3.31 23.81
CA LEU A 63 8.38 4.08 24.26
C LEU A 63 8.84 5.02 23.14
N SER A 64 9.03 6.28 23.46
CA SER A 64 9.54 7.31 22.56
C SER A 64 10.34 8.33 23.35
N GLN A 65 11.62 8.49 23.01
CA GLN A 65 12.51 9.50 23.63
C GLN A 65 12.45 9.49 25.18
N ASN A 66 12.56 8.31 25.78
CA ASN A 66 12.45 8.06 27.23
C ASN A 66 11.09 8.38 27.87
N LYS A 67 10.05 8.63 27.07
CA LYS A 67 8.67 8.77 27.53
C LYS A 67 7.87 7.52 27.24
N LYS A 68 6.91 7.22 28.12
CA LYS A 68 5.98 6.11 28.00
C LYS A 68 4.59 6.63 27.65
N TYR A 69 3.94 5.98 26.73
CA TYR A 69 2.56 6.25 26.32
C TYR A 69 1.78 4.95 26.42
N GLN A 70 0.64 4.98 27.10
CA GLN A 70 -0.23 3.82 27.31
C GLN A 70 -1.47 3.91 26.43
N PHE A 71 -1.86 2.76 25.88
CA PHE A 71 -3.03 2.61 25.02
C PHE A 71 -3.71 1.28 25.28
N ASP A 72 -5.02 1.22 25.04
CA ASP A 72 -5.82 0.00 25.18
C ASP A 72 -5.62 -0.94 23.98
N LEU A 73 -5.32 -0.38 22.81
CA LEU A 73 -5.26 -1.12 21.55
C LEU A 73 -4.25 -0.49 20.56
N LEU A 74 -3.59 -1.33 19.79
CA LEU A 74 -2.64 -0.94 18.75
C LEU A 74 -3.12 -1.39 17.35
N VAL A 75 -3.14 -0.47 16.40
CA VAL A 75 -3.32 -0.79 14.98
C VAL A 75 -2.07 -0.43 14.21
N LEU A 76 -1.40 -1.43 13.65
CA LEU A 76 -0.20 -1.27 12.84
C LEU A 76 -0.59 -1.21 11.35
N ALA A 77 -0.56 0.01 10.79
CA ALA A 77 -1.00 0.32 9.43
C ALA A 77 0.16 0.60 8.46
N CYS A 78 1.35 0.13 8.77
CA CYS A 78 2.54 0.25 7.93
C CYS A 78 3.13 -1.13 7.59
N PRO A 79 4.08 -1.22 6.63
CA PRO A 79 4.71 -2.48 6.27
C PRO A 79 5.38 -3.18 7.47
N PRO A 80 5.28 -4.53 7.57
CA PRO A 80 5.78 -5.28 8.73
C PRO A 80 7.25 -5.05 9.08
N HIS A 81 8.12 -4.88 8.10
CA HIS A 81 9.55 -4.65 8.35
C HIS A 81 9.85 -3.32 9.06
N HIS A 82 8.91 -2.36 9.09
CA HIS A 82 9.06 -1.12 9.85
C HIS A 82 8.74 -1.30 11.34
N PHE A 83 7.77 -2.15 11.68
CA PHE A 83 7.36 -2.29 13.07
C PHE A 83 7.86 -3.56 13.77
N LEU A 84 8.15 -4.64 13.06
CA LEU A 84 8.65 -5.88 13.66
C LEU A 84 9.89 -5.69 14.54
N PRO A 85 10.87 -4.85 14.16
CA PRO A 85 12.01 -4.58 15.03
C PRO A 85 11.63 -3.84 16.33
N LEU A 86 10.50 -3.12 16.33
CA LEU A 86 10.04 -2.34 17.48
C LEU A 86 9.27 -3.18 18.50
N LEU A 87 8.70 -4.33 18.08
CA LEU A 87 7.97 -5.22 18.97
C LEU A 87 8.92 -5.99 19.88
N GLY A 88 8.95 -5.61 21.16
CA GLY A 88 9.82 -6.21 22.16
C GLY A 88 9.41 -7.60 22.65
N ASP A 89 8.13 -7.94 22.44
CA ASP A 89 7.44 -9.12 22.98
C ASP A 89 6.87 -10.03 21.89
N LYS A 90 7.32 -9.85 20.63
CA LYS A 90 6.80 -10.63 19.50
C LYS A 90 6.99 -12.13 19.68
N LYS A 91 5.92 -12.91 19.46
CA LYS A 91 5.95 -14.37 19.48
C LYS A 91 6.43 -14.93 18.15
N GLU A 92 6.97 -16.15 18.17
CA GLU A 92 7.50 -16.83 16.99
C GLU A 92 6.48 -16.93 15.84
N LYS A 93 5.25 -17.33 16.15
CA LYS A 93 4.17 -17.42 15.15
C LYS A 93 3.85 -16.07 14.51
N GLU A 94 3.80 -15.01 15.29
CA GLU A 94 3.57 -13.63 14.81
C GLU A 94 4.71 -13.20 13.87
N ALA A 95 5.95 -13.39 14.31
CA ALA A 95 7.13 -13.07 13.52
C ALA A 95 7.19 -13.88 12.21
N SER A 96 6.85 -15.17 12.25
CA SER A 96 6.83 -16.05 11.08
C SER A 96 5.83 -15.57 10.02
N ILE A 97 4.60 -15.22 10.41
CA ILE A 97 3.57 -14.70 9.50
C ILE A 97 3.99 -13.35 8.91
N LEU A 98 4.47 -12.42 9.74
CA LEU A 98 4.77 -11.06 9.32
C LEU A 98 6.06 -10.94 8.49
N ASN A 99 7.07 -11.79 8.74
CA ASN A 99 8.31 -11.82 7.95
C ASN A 99 8.12 -12.33 6.52
N ALA A 100 6.99 -12.97 6.20
CA ALA A 100 6.69 -13.40 4.84
C ALA A 100 6.31 -12.24 3.89
N PHE A 101 6.00 -11.06 4.43
CA PHE A 101 5.70 -9.86 3.66
C PHE A 101 6.99 -9.12 3.31
N ASN A 102 7.52 -9.43 2.13
CA ASN A 102 8.73 -8.81 1.62
C ASN A 102 8.41 -7.57 0.77
N PHE A 103 9.33 -6.61 0.77
CA PHE A 103 9.22 -5.38 0.01
C PHE A 103 10.48 -5.13 -0.82
N GLN A 104 10.28 -4.57 -2.00
CA GLN A 104 11.36 -4.18 -2.89
C GLN A 104 11.44 -2.67 -2.97
N LYS A 105 12.64 -2.13 -2.80
CA LYS A 105 12.93 -0.70 -3.02
C LYS A 105 12.99 -0.43 -4.51
N ASN A 106 12.24 0.57 -4.95
CA ASN A 106 12.22 1.03 -6.34
C ASN A 106 12.49 2.53 -6.36
N LEU A 107 13.51 2.93 -7.10
CA LEU A 107 13.78 4.33 -7.37
C LEU A 107 12.72 4.85 -8.36
N ALA A 108 11.93 5.82 -7.94
CA ALA A 108 10.97 6.51 -8.78
C ALA A 108 11.52 7.89 -9.13
N GLN A 109 11.53 8.23 -10.41
CA GLN A 109 12.01 9.51 -10.92
C GLN A 109 10.94 10.19 -11.76
N LEU A 110 10.61 11.44 -11.42
CA LEU A 110 9.76 12.32 -12.22
C LEU A 110 10.62 13.05 -13.24
N HIS A 111 10.28 13.00 -14.51
CA HIS A 111 11.03 13.60 -15.59
C HIS A 111 10.15 13.98 -16.80
N GLN A 112 10.71 14.66 -17.78
CA GLN A 112 10.07 15.06 -19.06
C GLN A 112 10.68 14.34 -20.28
N ASN A 113 11.59 13.40 -20.05
CA ASN A 113 12.25 12.68 -21.14
C ASN A 113 11.32 11.59 -21.69
N SER A 114 10.88 11.74 -22.95
CA SER A 114 10.02 10.79 -23.65
C SER A 114 10.76 9.64 -24.34
N SER A 115 12.09 9.57 -24.26
CA SER A 115 12.88 8.53 -24.95
C SER A 115 12.58 7.11 -24.47
N LEU A 116 11.97 6.97 -23.29
CA LEU A 116 11.50 5.69 -22.74
C LEU A 116 10.10 5.30 -23.22
N MET A 117 9.45 6.14 -23.99
CA MET A 117 8.12 5.87 -24.52
C MET A 117 8.21 5.19 -25.90
N PRO A 118 7.18 4.48 -26.35
CA PRO A 118 7.14 3.95 -27.71
C PRO A 118 7.40 5.05 -28.75
N PRO A 119 8.05 4.75 -29.89
CA PRO A 119 8.35 5.76 -30.91
C PRO A 119 7.12 6.52 -31.42
N HIS A 120 6.01 5.83 -31.55
CA HIS A 120 4.74 6.44 -31.99
C HIS A 120 3.89 6.83 -30.79
N LYS A 121 3.56 8.12 -30.67
CA LYS A 121 2.76 8.64 -29.55
C LYS A 121 1.37 7.97 -29.43
N ALA A 122 0.79 7.51 -30.54
CA ALA A 122 -0.47 6.76 -30.54
C ALA A 122 -0.38 5.40 -29.80
N ALA A 123 0.83 4.87 -29.59
CA ALA A 123 1.05 3.65 -28.81
C ALA A 123 1.33 3.92 -27.33
N TRP A 124 1.36 5.19 -26.90
CA TRP A 124 1.60 5.51 -25.49
C TRP A 124 0.39 5.13 -24.65
N SER A 125 0.66 4.42 -23.57
CA SER A 125 -0.32 4.06 -22.55
C SER A 125 -0.01 4.78 -21.24
N SER A 126 -0.97 4.76 -20.32
CA SER A 126 -0.73 5.24 -18.95
C SER A 126 0.43 4.52 -18.28
N TRP A 127 0.61 3.24 -18.59
CA TRP A 127 1.66 2.36 -18.07
C TRP A 127 2.40 1.73 -19.25
N ASN A 128 3.67 2.03 -19.36
CA ASN A 128 4.53 1.53 -20.42
C ASN A 128 5.63 0.69 -19.83
N PHE A 129 5.64 -0.56 -20.21
CA PHE A 129 6.55 -1.56 -19.69
C PHE A 129 7.75 -1.71 -20.62
N HIS A 130 8.95 -1.76 -20.07
CA HIS A 130 10.18 -1.95 -20.81
C HIS A 130 10.97 -3.11 -20.22
N THR A 131 11.57 -3.90 -21.10
CA THR A 131 12.60 -4.87 -20.74
C THR A 131 13.93 -4.37 -21.32
N ASN A 132 14.94 -4.30 -20.49
CA ASN A 132 16.30 -4.03 -20.97
C ASN A 132 16.99 -5.33 -21.37
N THR A 133 18.18 -5.22 -21.98
CA THR A 133 19.00 -6.35 -22.44
C THR A 133 19.37 -7.36 -21.34
N ASN A 134 19.27 -6.99 -20.07
CA ASN A 134 19.53 -7.83 -18.90
C ASN A 134 18.24 -8.42 -18.30
N ASN A 135 17.14 -8.47 -19.05
CA ASN A 135 15.82 -8.91 -18.59
C ASN A 135 15.30 -8.21 -17.34
N LYS A 136 15.84 -7.04 -17.00
CA LYS A 136 15.29 -6.21 -15.93
C LYS A 136 14.08 -5.45 -16.46
N CYS A 137 12.97 -5.65 -15.79
CA CYS A 137 11.73 -4.96 -16.10
C CYS A 137 11.71 -3.57 -15.49
N THR A 138 11.37 -2.59 -16.29
CA THR A 138 11.17 -1.21 -15.86
C THR A 138 9.81 -0.72 -16.31
N LEU A 139 9.29 0.30 -15.67
CA LEU A 139 7.97 0.83 -15.93
C LEU A 139 8.05 2.35 -16.04
N SER A 140 7.39 2.90 -17.02
CA SER A 140 7.20 4.34 -17.17
C SER A 140 5.71 4.68 -17.20
N TYR A 141 5.28 5.54 -16.29
CA TYR A 141 3.94 6.09 -16.22
C TYR A 141 3.89 7.39 -17.01
N TRP A 142 2.94 7.52 -17.93
CA TRP A 142 2.63 8.78 -18.56
C TRP A 142 1.61 9.54 -17.72
N MET A 143 2.07 10.55 -17.01
CA MET A 143 1.27 11.23 -15.98
C MET A 143 0.15 12.07 -16.57
N ASN A 144 0.31 12.63 -17.78
CA ASN A 144 -0.72 13.42 -18.44
C ASN A 144 -1.97 12.61 -18.78
N LEU A 145 -1.83 11.29 -18.98
CA LEU A 145 -2.98 10.41 -19.18
C LEU A 145 -3.57 9.91 -17.85
N LEU A 146 -2.74 9.80 -16.80
CA LEU A 146 -3.18 9.32 -15.48
C LEU A 146 -3.85 10.42 -14.65
N GLN A 147 -3.50 11.68 -14.87
CA GLN A 147 -4.00 12.81 -14.10
C GLN A 147 -4.38 13.97 -15.02
N PRO A 148 -5.45 14.73 -14.68
CA PRO A 148 -5.84 15.92 -15.44
C PRO A 148 -4.85 17.07 -15.15
N LEU A 149 -3.69 17.02 -15.79
CA LEU A 149 -2.67 18.06 -15.68
C LEU A 149 -3.00 19.19 -16.67
N ASP A 150 -3.08 20.42 -16.17
CA ASP A 150 -3.26 21.61 -16.98
C ASP A 150 -1.90 22.11 -17.48
N THR A 151 -1.34 21.37 -18.44
CA THR A 151 -0.02 21.68 -19.03
C THR A 151 0.10 21.09 -20.43
N LYS A 152 0.96 21.71 -21.25
CA LYS A 152 1.37 21.17 -22.55
C LYS A 152 2.62 20.28 -22.45
N ASP A 153 3.33 20.37 -21.31
CA ASP A 153 4.52 19.55 -21.07
C ASP A 153 4.15 18.12 -20.75
N GLU A 154 4.95 17.18 -21.23
CA GLU A 154 4.78 15.77 -20.94
C GLU A 154 5.55 15.40 -19.67
N PHE A 155 4.86 14.71 -18.75
CA PHE A 155 5.46 14.26 -17.51
C PHE A 155 5.42 12.73 -17.39
N PHE A 156 6.53 12.17 -16.96
CA PHE A 156 6.69 10.73 -16.76
C PHE A 156 7.19 10.44 -15.35
N VAL A 157 6.74 9.32 -14.80
CA VAL A 157 7.36 8.72 -13.62
C VAL A 157 7.91 7.37 -14.03
N SER A 158 9.23 7.20 -13.96
CA SER A 158 9.87 5.93 -14.30
C SER A 158 10.45 5.26 -13.08
N LEU A 159 10.31 3.93 -13.02
CA LEU A 159 10.86 3.11 -11.95
C LEU A 159 12.15 2.44 -12.38
N ASN A 160 13.18 2.54 -11.51
CA ASN A 160 14.49 1.88 -11.69
C ASN A 160 15.19 2.22 -13.00
N GLN A 161 14.95 3.41 -13.52
CA GLN A 161 15.64 3.99 -14.66
C GLN A 161 16.59 5.07 -14.17
N ASN A 162 17.84 5.07 -14.65
CA ASN A 162 18.79 6.13 -14.31
C ASN A 162 18.57 7.32 -15.26
N GLN A 163 17.61 8.17 -14.95
CA GLN A 163 17.41 9.43 -15.66
C GLN A 163 18.40 10.46 -15.14
N THR A 164 19.27 10.96 -16.02
CA THR A 164 20.29 11.97 -15.68
C THR A 164 19.66 13.34 -15.40
N SER A 165 18.52 13.62 -16.03
CA SER A 165 17.75 14.86 -15.83
C SER A 165 16.38 14.52 -15.25
N ASN A 166 16.26 14.54 -13.92
CA ASN A 166 15.00 14.36 -13.25
C ASN A 166 14.60 15.61 -12.47
N LEU A 167 13.29 15.86 -12.36
CA LEU A 167 12.70 16.96 -11.61
C LEU A 167 12.58 16.64 -10.13
N TYR A 168 12.36 15.35 -9.84
CA TYR A 168 12.22 14.83 -8.48
C TYR A 168 12.50 13.34 -8.48
N GLN A 169 13.05 12.84 -7.39
CA GLN A 169 13.22 11.39 -7.18
C GLN A 169 12.97 10.99 -5.75
N THR A 170 12.51 9.76 -5.57
CA THR A 170 12.31 9.14 -4.26
C THR A 170 12.37 7.62 -4.37
N VAL A 171 12.53 6.95 -3.24
CA VAL A 171 12.50 5.49 -3.18
C VAL A 171 11.18 5.05 -2.55
N TYR A 172 10.43 4.23 -3.29
CA TYR A 172 9.24 3.56 -2.79
C TYR A 172 9.53 2.09 -2.48
N GLU A 173 8.86 1.58 -1.46
CA GLU A 173 8.87 0.16 -1.11
C GLU A 173 7.58 -0.48 -1.60
N HIS A 174 7.70 -1.39 -2.57
CA HIS A 174 6.56 -2.12 -3.13
C HIS A 174 6.52 -3.55 -2.60
N PRO A 175 5.35 -4.08 -2.22
CA PRO A 175 5.23 -5.45 -1.76
C PRO A 175 5.57 -6.45 -2.87
N ILE A 176 6.26 -7.53 -2.50
CA ILE A 176 6.56 -8.66 -3.38
C ILE A 176 5.57 -9.78 -3.09
N PHE A 177 4.81 -10.18 -4.10
CA PHE A 177 3.82 -11.26 -3.97
C PHE A 177 4.46 -12.62 -4.31
N SER A 178 4.93 -13.30 -3.28
CA SER A 178 5.39 -14.69 -3.34
C SER A 178 4.28 -15.66 -2.89
N LEU A 179 4.50 -16.96 -3.06
CA LEU A 179 3.59 -17.97 -2.47
C LEU A 179 3.53 -17.86 -0.95
N ASN A 180 4.67 -17.58 -0.30
CA ASN A 180 4.72 -17.38 1.14
C ASN A 180 3.89 -16.16 1.57
N THR A 181 3.96 -15.06 0.83
CA THR A 181 3.14 -13.86 1.08
C THR A 181 1.66 -14.20 0.98
N LEU A 182 1.23 -14.92 -0.07
CA LEU A 182 -0.18 -15.30 -0.23
C LEU A 182 -0.67 -16.22 0.89
N ASN A 183 0.17 -17.16 1.34
CA ASN A 183 -0.18 -18.02 2.48
C ASN A 183 -0.30 -17.20 3.77
N SER A 184 0.63 -16.28 4.02
CA SER A 184 0.61 -15.41 5.20
C SER A 184 -0.55 -14.43 5.19
N GLN A 185 -1.03 -13.97 4.03
CA GLN A 185 -2.27 -13.19 3.94
C GLN A 185 -3.48 -13.96 4.49
N LYS A 186 -3.53 -15.27 4.27
CA LYS A 186 -4.61 -16.13 4.82
C LYS A 186 -4.42 -16.39 6.33
N GLU A 187 -3.17 -16.48 6.76
CA GLU A 187 -2.82 -16.78 8.16
C GLU A 187 -2.88 -15.57 9.10
N ILE A 188 -2.90 -14.34 8.56
CA ILE A 188 -2.87 -13.11 9.38
C ILE A 188 -4.03 -13.03 10.38
N GLY A 189 -5.18 -13.64 10.06
CA GLY A 189 -6.33 -13.72 10.95
C GLY A 189 -6.02 -14.38 12.29
N LYS A 190 -5.04 -15.28 12.33
CA LYS A 190 -4.62 -16.00 13.55
C LYS A 190 -3.87 -15.14 14.55
N ILE A 191 -3.40 -13.96 14.12
CA ILE A 191 -2.67 -13.01 14.99
C ILE A 191 -3.42 -11.69 15.17
N GLN A 192 -4.55 -11.50 14.49
CA GLN A 192 -5.38 -10.29 14.66
C GLN A 192 -6.02 -10.28 16.07
N GLY A 193 -5.71 -9.26 16.85
CA GLY A 193 -6.18 -9.09 18.22
C GLY A 193 -5.31 -9.76 19.28
N LEU A 194 -4.24 -10.46 18.91
CA LEU A 194 -3.29 -10.97 19.89
C LEU A 194 -2.53 -9.80 20.55
N ASN A 195 -2.45 -9.81 21.88
CA ASN A 195 -1.84 -8.75 22.67
C ASN A 195 -2.37 -7.35 22.26
N ASP A 196 -3.70 -7.24 22.13
CA ASP A 196 -4.43 -6.01 21.76
C ASP A 196 -3.92 -5.33 20.49
N THR A 197 -3.37 -6.13 19.55
CA THR A 197 -2.73 -5.61 18.33
C THR A 197 -3.44 -6.11 17.08
N PHE A 198 -3.65 -5.18 16.14
CA PHE A 198 -4.23 -5.44 14.83
C PHE A 198 -3.31 -4.96 13.71
N TYR A 199 -3.32 -5.69 12.61
CA TYR A 199 -2.50 -5.44 11.43
C TYR A 199 -3.40 -5.09 10.26
N VAL A 200 -3.19 -3.93 9.66
CA VAL A 200 -3.92 -3.47 8.48
C VAL A 200 -2.94 -2.90 7.45
N GLY A 201 -3.36 -2.87 6.20
CA GLY A 201 -2.55 -2.29 5.14
C GLY A 201 -2.79 -2.96 3.79
N SER A 202 -2.38 -2.29 2.74
CA SER A 202 -2.54 -2.76 1.37
C SER A 202 -1.77 -4.06 1.07
N TYR A 203 -0.74 -4.37 1.85
CA TYR A 203 0.04 -5.62 1.73
C TYR A 203 -0.77 -6.88 2.09
N LEU A 204 -1.92 -6.72 2.75
CA LEU A 204 -2.86 -7.81 3.04
C LEU A 204 -3.76 -8.18 1.85
N GLY A 205 -3.72 -7.42 0.78
CA GLY A 205 -4.36 -7.68 -0.50
C GLY A 205 -3.37 -7.59 -1.65
N TYR A 206 -3.65 -6.79 -2.66
CA TYR A 206 -2.83 -6.63 -3.88
C TYR A 206 -1.96 -5.38 -3.89
N GLY A 207 -1.90 -4.61 -2.80
CA GLY A 207 -1.08 -3.41 -2.67
C GLY A 207 -1.78 -2.11 -3.07
N PHE A 208 -3.08 -2.08 -3.24
CA PHE A 208 -3.86 -0.89 -3.61
C PHE A 208 -4.52 -0.21 -2.42
N HIS A 209 -4.96 1.03 -2.60
CA HIS A 209 -5.71 1.79 -1.58
C HIS A 209 -6.94 1.03 -1.08
N GLU A 210 -7.69 0.40 -2.00
CA GLU A 210 -8.86 -0.41 -1.67
C GLU A 210 -8.52 -1.57 -0.73
N ASP A 211 -7.38 -2.24 -0.93
CA ASP A 211 -6.95 -3.33 -0.07
C ASP A 211 -6.65 -2.82 1.36
N GLY A 212 -6.05 -1.63 1.46
CA GLY A 212 -5.82 -0.97 2.74
C GLY A 212 -7.12 -0.68 3.49
N ILE A 213 -8.11 -0.09 2.80
CA ILE A 213 -9.44 0.21 3.35
C ILE A 213 -10.15 -1.08 3.76
N GLN A 214 -10.22 -2.09 2.89
CA GLN A 214 -10.89 -3.36 3.20
C GLN A 214 -10.25 -4.08 4.38
N SER A 215 -8.92 -4.01 4.54
CA SER A 215 -8.24 -4.58 5.70
C SER A 215 -8.63 -3.88 7.00
N ALA A 216 -8.75 -2.55 6.97
CA ALA A 216 -9.21 -1.76 8.12
C ALA A 216 -10.68 -2.05 8.46
N LEU A 217 -11.57 -2.08 7.47
CA LEU A 217 -12.99 -2.41 7.66
C LEU A 217 -13.15 -3.81 8.28
N LYS A 218 -12.32 -4.77 7.88
CA LYS A 218 -12.36 -6.12 8.44
C LYS A 218 -11.94 -6.15 9.92
N VAL A 219 -10.95 -5.36 10.31
CA VAL A 219 -10.57 -5.16 11.72
C VAL A 219 -11.70 -4.48 12.49
N CYS A 220 -12.31 -3.42 11.94
CA CYS A 220 -13.47 -2.76 12.58
C CYS A 220 -14.64 -3.73 12.80
N LYS A 221 -14.94 -4.58 11.82
CA LYS A 221 -15.96 -5.63 11.97
C LYS A 221 -15.60 -6.62 13.10
N LYS A 222 -14.33 -7.03 13.20
CA LYS A 222 -13.85 -7.91 14.27
C LYS A 222 -13.94 -7.25 15.65
N LEU A 223 -13.81 -5.94 15.74
CA LEU A 223 -13.99 -5.14 16.96
C LEU A 223 -15.46 -4.79 17.25
N ASN A 224 -16.41 -5.26 16.43
CA ASN A 224 -17.83 -4.93 16.51
C ASN A 224 -18.11 -3.41 16.46
N ILE A 225 -17.29 -2.67 15.73
CA ILE A 225 -17.50 -1.23 15.52
C ILE A 225 -18.61 -1.04 14.50
N ASN A 226 -19.62 -0.24 14.85
CA ASN A 226 -20.66 0.14 13.90
C ASN A 226 -20.09 1.12 12.85
N LEU A 227 -20.05 0.69 11.61
CA LEU A 227 -19.51 1.45 10.49
C LEU A 227 -20.57 2.24 9.71
N GLY A 228 -21.82 2.26 10.19
CA GLY A 228 -22.94 2.95 9.52
C GLY A 228 -23.12 2.42 8.09
N LEU A 229 -23.00 3.29 7.09
CA LEU A 229 -23.15 2.94 5.68
C LEU A 229 -22.13 1.91 5.18
N PHE A 230 -21.01 1.68 5.89
CA PHE A 230 -19.98 0.73 5.51
C PHE A 230 -20.13 -0.65 6.18
N ASN A 231 -21.21 -0.90 6.94
CA ASN A 231 -21.44 -2.21 7.55
C ASN A 231 -21.51 -3.33 6.50
N GLU A 232 -22.13 -3.07 5.34
CA GLU A 232 -22.27 -3.98 4.21
C GLU A 232 -21.10 -3.86 3.20
N ALA A 233 -20.04 -3.10 3.53
CA ALA A 233 -18.92 -2.93 2.63
C ALA A 233 -18.24 -4.27 2.33
N ASP A 234 -17.93 -4.48 1.05
CA ASP A 234 -17.20 -5.66 0.59
C ASP A 234 -15.77 -5.67 1.16
N THR A 235 -15.40 -6.80 1.75
CA THR A 235 -14.04 -7.07 2.25
C THR A 235 -13.45 -8.35 1.66
N SER A 236 -14.00 -8.84 0.56
CA SER A 236 -13.66 -10.12 -0.07
C SER A 236 -12.22 -10.19 -0.59
N ARG A 237 -11.60 -9.04 -0.89
CA ARG A 237 -10.20 -8.98 -1.33
C ARG A 237 -9.21 -9.35 -0.22
N ILE A 238 -9.63 -9.26 1.03
CA ILE A 238 -8.82 -9.62 2.21
C ILE A 238 -9.20 -11.03 2.65
N GLN A 239 -8.31 -12.00 2.48
CA GLN A 239 -8.61 -13.44 2.52
C GLN A 239 -8.54 -14.11 3.91
N TRP A 240 -8.26 -13.38 4.98
CA TRP A 240 -8.29 -13.98 6.32
C TRP A 240 -9.71 -13.99 6.93
N ASN A 241 -10.02 -15.02 7.69
CA ASN A 241 -11.28 -15.20 8.43
C ASN A 241 -11.12 -14.80 9.89
#